data_d79c12f9485b33f3d5e897f35a570cda
#
_entry.id   d79c12f9485b33f3d5e897f35a570cda
#
_cell.length_a   1.000
_cell.length_b   1.000
_cell.length_c   1.000
_cell.angle_alpha   90.00
_cell.angle_beta   90.00
_cell.angle_gamma   90.00
#
_symmetry.space_group_name_H-M   'P 1'
#
loop_
_entity.id
_entity.type
_entity.pdbx_description
1 polymer ?
#
loop_
_entity_poly.entity_id
_entity_poly.type
_entity_poly.pdbx_seq_one_letter_code
_entity_poly.pdbx_strand_id
1 'polypeptide(L)'
;MLSLRLVLFGRVQKVGLRNSFYTLVENENIKGYVKNLSDGSVEITIQNTNQPAEYFIELIKTFNSKVHIERWTANYLELPEYKNFSIY
;
A
#
# COMPACT_ATOMS: atom_id res chain seq x y z
N MET A 1 16.03 4.20 5.47
CA MET A 1 14.85 5.06 5.72
C MET A 1 13.77 4.24 6.39
N LEU A 2 13.17 4.78 7.42
CA LEU A 2 12.07 4.10 8.11
C LEU A 2 10.89 3.96 7.15
N SER A 3 10.39 2.74 7.02
CA SER A 3 9.36 2.42 6.05
C SER A 3 8.19 1.72 6.71
N LEU A 4 6.98 2.03 6.25
CA LEU A 4 5.78 1.35 6.71
C LEU A 4 5.45 0.26 5.71
N ARG A 5 5.37 -0.99 6.19
CA ARG A 5 4.95 -2.11 5.35
C ARG A 5 3.56 -2.55 5.77
N LEU A 6 2.64 -2.53 4.82
CA LEU A 6 1.29 -3.03 4.99
C LEU A 6 1.15 -4.33 4.20
N VAL A 7 0.42 -5.30 4.77
CA VAL A 7 0.00 -6.47 4.01
C VAL A 7 -1.50 -6.58 4.18
N LEU A 8 -2.22 -6.61 3.06
CA LEU A 8 -3.68 -6.59 3.03
C LEU A 8 -4.20 -7.95 2.60
N PHE A 9 -5.19 -8.45 3.32
CA PHE A 9 -5.82 -9.76 3.06
C PHE A 9 -7.30 -9.57 2.78
N GLY A 10 -7.84 -10.40 1.89
CA GLY A 10 -9.24 -10.35 1.50
C GLY A 10 -9.37 -10.28 -0.01
N ARG A 11 -10.38 -9.56 -0.50
CA ARG A 11 -10.53 -9.32 -1.92
C ARG A 11 -9.68 -8.10 -2.29
N VAL A 12 -8.39 -8.35 -2.50
CA VAL A 12 -7.41 -7.28 -2.72
C VAL A 12 -6.65 -7.41 -4.03
N GLN A 13 -6.71 -8.58 -4.69
CA GLN A 13 -6.14 -8.76 -6.02
C GLN A 13 -7.26 -8.78 -7.07
N LYS A 14 -6.93 -8.40 -8.31
CA LYS A 14 -7.85 -8.38 -9.45
C LYS A 14 -9.02 -7.40 -9.26
N VAL A 15 -8.84 -6.41 -8.43
CA VAL A 15 -9.84 -5.36 -8.19
C VAL A 15 -9.26 -3.96 -8.43
N GLY A 16 -8.09 -3.88 -9.07
CA GLY A 16 -7.48 -2.61 -9.41
C GLY A 16 -6.81 -1.88 -8.26
N LEU A 17 -6.51 -2.59 -7.15
CA LEU A 17 -5.93 -1.95 -5.98
C LEU A 17 -4.57 -1.33 -6.26
N ARG A 18 -3.69 -2.02 -6.99
CA ARG A 18 -2.35 -1.49 -7.26
C ARG A 18 -2.40 -0.16 -8.00
N ASN A 19 -3.22 -0.09 -9.04
CA ASN A 19 -3.36 1.15 -9.81
C ASN A 19 -4.03 2.25 -9.02
N SER A 20 -5.07 1.91 -8.25
CA SER A 20 -5.76 2.93 -7.45
C SER A 20 -4.86 3.46 -6.35
N PHE A 21 -4.06 2.61 -5.72
CA PHE A 21 -3.12 3.08 -4.70
C PHE A 21 -2.03 3.97 -5.30
N TYR A 22 -1.52 3.60 -6.46
CA TYR A 22 -0.54 4.42 -7.16
C TYR A 22 -1.11 5.81 -7.43
N THR A 23 -2.34 5.89 -7.92
CA THR A 23 -3.01 7.16 -8.18
C THR A 23 -3.15 8.00 -6.91
N LEU A 24 -3.43 7.36 -5.78
CA LEU A 24 -3.56 8.06 -4.50
C LEU A 24 -2.25 8.71 -4.05
N VAL A 25 -1.10 8.11 -4.35
CA VAL A 25 0.17 8.56 -3.79
C VAL A 25 1.11 9.22 -4.79
N GLU A 26 0.80 9.20 -6.08
CA GLU A 26 1.74 9.66 -7.11
C GLU A 26 2.12 11.14 -6.97
N ASN A 27 1.23 11.96 -6.43
CA ASN A 27 1.48 13.39 -6.25
C ASN A 27 1.87 13.77 -4.82
N GLU A 28 2.07 12.78 -3.94
CA GLU A 28 2.28 13.02 -2.53
C GLU A 28 3.74 12.88 -2.11
N ASN A 29 4.66 12.74 -3.07
CA ASN A 29 6.07 12.51 -2.80
C ASN A 29 6.31 11.26 -1.94
N ILE A 30 5.40 10.32 -2.00
CA ILE A 30 5.50 9.03 -1.31
C ILE A 30 6.29 8.08 -2.18
N LYS A 31 7.17 7.30 -1.57
CA LYS A 31 8.03 6.35 -2.25
C LYS A 31 7.81 4.96 -1.73
N GLY A 32 8.18 3.96 -2.51
CA GLY A 32 8.02 2.57 -2.13
C GLY A 32 7.43 1.75 -3.27
N TYR A 33 6.53 0.83 -2.93
CA TYR A 33 5.96 -0.03 -3.97
C TYR A 33 4.67 -0.70 -3.48
N VAL A 34 3.90 -1.20 -4.44
CA VAL A 34 2.75 -2.06 -4.19
C VAL A 34 2.89 -3.29 -5.08
N LYS A 35 2.66 -4.48 -4.51
CA LYS A 35 2.75 -5.70 -5.30
C LYS A 35 1.82 -6.80 -4.77
N ASN A 36 1.34 -7.64 -5.68
CA ASN A 36 0.59 -8.83 -5.32
C ASN A 36 1.55 -9.91 -4.82
N LEU A 37 1.16 -10.59 -3.74
CA LEU A 37 1.92 -11.72 -3.23
C LEU A 37 1.25 -13.03 -3.69
N SER A 38 2.02 -14.11 -3.65
CA SER A 38 1.57 -15.40 -4.17
C SER A 38 0.41 -16.01 -3.37
N ASP A 39 0.23 -15.58 -2.11
CA ASP A 39 -0.85 -16.10 -1.26
C ASP A 39 -2.17 -15.35 -1.44
N GLY A 40 -2.24 -14.42 -2.39
CA GLY A 40 -3.45 -13.64 -2.65
C GLY A 40 -3.50 -12.31 -1.93
N SER A 41 -2.54 -12.03 -1.06
CA SER A 41 -2.47 -10.75 -0.36
C SER A 41 -1.76 -9.70 -1.21
N VAL A 42 -1.81 -8.44 -0.75
CA VAL A 42 -1.11 -7.33 -1.41
C VAL A 42 -0.20 -6.68 -0.40
N GLU A 43 1.04 -6.50 -0.77
CA GLU A 43 2.04 -5.81 0.05
C GLU A 43 2.23 -4.40 -0.44
N ILE A 44 2.20 -3.44 0.50
CA ILE A 44 2.45 -2.03 0.20
C ILE A 44 3.55 -1.54 1.13
N THR A 45 4.62 -1.01 0.56
CA THR A 45 5.70 -0.41 1.32
C THR A 45 5.71 1.08 1.04
N ILE A 46 5.68 1.87 2.11
CA ILE A 46 5.46 3.32 2.04
C ILE A 46 6.58 4.03 2.76
N GLN A 47 7.22 4.96 2.07
CA GLN A 47 8.26 5.83 2.63
C GLN A 47 7.83 7.28 2.49
N ASN A 48 8.42 8.11 3.34
CA ASN A 48 8.25 9.55 3.26
C ASN A 48 6.84 10.01 3.62
N THR A 49 6.28 9.43 4.68
CA THR A 49 4.97 9.82 5.19
C THR A 49 5.00 9.90 6.71
N ASN A 50 4.17 10.78 7.27
CA ASN A 50 3.92 10.86 8.71
C ASN A 50 2.59 10.22 9.09
N GLN A 51 1.84 9.69 8.12
CA GLN A 51 0.54 9.14 8.37
C GLN A 51 0.63 7.73 8.92
N PRO A 52 -0.28 7.34 9.82
CA PRO A 52 -0.32 5.97 10.33
C PRO A 52 -0.92 4.99 9.31
N ALA A 53 -0.78 3.70 9.58
CA ALA A 53 -1.29 2.66 8.71
C ALA A 53 -2.79 2.83 8.44
N GLU A 54 -3.57 3.14 9.47
CA GLU A 54 -5.02 3.29 9.36
C GLU A 54 -5.43 4.34 8.34
N TYR A 55 -4.63 5.38 8.19
CA TYR A 55 -4.90 6.42 7.20
C TYR A 55 -4.95 5.83 5.79
N PHE A 56 -3.97 5.00 5.46
CA PHE A 56 -3.89 4.40 4.13
C PHE A 56 -4.97 3.35 3.91
N ILE A 57 -5.31 2.60 4.96
CA ILE A 57 -6.40 1.62 4.88
C ILE A 57 -7.72 2.31 4.55
N GLU A 58 -8.02 3.43 5.22
CA GLU A 58 -9.25 4.18 4.96
C GLU A 58 -9.26 4.81 3.58
N LEU A 59 -8.10 5.32 3.12
CA LEU A 59 -8.00 5.86 1.76
C LEU A 59 -8.33 4.80 0.73
N ILE A 60 -7.77 3.60 0.87
CA ILE A 60 -7.99 2.50 -0.06
C ILE A 60 -9.48 2.15 -0.11
N LYS A 61 -10.11 2.00 1.06
CA LYS A 61 -11.53 1.65 1.14
C LYS A 61 -12.42 2.71 0.50
N THR A 62 -12.09 3.96 0.71
CA THR A 62 -12.88 5.08 0.19
C THR A 62 -12.71 5.23 -1.32
N PHE A 63 -11.48 5.06 -1.80
CA PHE A 63 -11.17 5.32 -3.20
C PHE A 63 -11.56 4.16 -4.14
N ASN A 64 -11.55 2.94 -3.63
CA ASN A 64 -11.83 1.76 -4.47
C ASN A 64 -12.83 0.85 -3.77
N SER A 65 -14.10 0.96 -4.18
CA SER A 65 -15.20 0.21 -3.57
C SER A 65 -15.17 -1.29 -3.86
N LYS A 66 -14.35 -1.73 -4.83
CA LYS A 66 -14.21 -3.16 -5.15
C LYS A 66 -13.27 -3.87 -4.19
N VAL A 67 -12.40 -3.13 -3.52
CA VAL A 67 -11.48 -3.69 -2.54
C VAL A 67 -12.24 -4.04 -1.28
N HIS A 68 -12.02 -5.26 -0.77
CA HIS A 68 -12.63 -5.69 0.47
C HIS A 68 -11.51 -6.24 1.37
N ILE A 69 -11.10 -5.45 2.36
CA ILE A 69 -10.01 -5.80 3.27
C ILE A 69 -10.60 -6.54 4.46
N GLU A 70 -10.28 -7.83 4.59
CA GLU A 70 -10.75 -8.64 5.72
C GLU A 70 -9.87 -8.45 6.95
N ARG A 71 -8.55 -8.30 6.71
CA ARG A 71 -7.60 -8.00 7.78
C ARG A 71 -6.34 -7.43 7.15
N TRP A 72 -5.51 -6.80 7.96
CA TRP A 72 -4.25 -6.25 7.49
C TRP A 72 -3.24 -6.26 8.62
N THR A 73 -1.95 -6.24 8.25
CA THR A 73 -0.86 -6.11 9.20
C THR A 73 -0.02 -4.90 8.82
N ALA A 74 0.67 -4.35 9.82
CA ALA A 74 1.54 -3.20 9.60
C ALA A 74 2.81 -3.37 10.42
N ASN A 75 3.95 -3.09 9.80
CA ASN A 75 5.26 -3.14 10.45
C ASN A 75 6.09 -1.96 9.97
N TYR A 76 6.97 -1.46 10.85
CA TYR A 76 7.97 -0.47 10.47
C TYR A 76 9.31 -1.15 10.36
N LEU A 77 10.02 -0.91 9.27
CA LEU A 77 11.36 -1.47 9.05
C LEU A 77 12.26 -0.42 8.42
N GLU A 78 13.58 -0.62 8.60
CA GLU A 78 14.57 0.18 7.91
C GLU A 78 14.84 -0.45 6.56
N LEU A 79 14.65 0.32 5.49
CA LEU A 79 14.87 -0.12 4.13
C LEU A 79 15.66 0.93 3.37
N PRO A 80 16.34 0.55 2.28
CA PRO A 80 16.97 1.53 1.40
C PRO A 80 15.93 2.54 0.90
N GLU A 81 16.35 3.76 0.68
CA GLU A 81 15.45 4.78 0.13
C GLU A 81 15.13 4.46 -1.32
N TYR A 82 13.83 4.37 -1.64
CA TYR A 82 13.37 4.20 -3.02
C TYR A 82 13.32 5.55 -3.72
N LYS A 83 13.50 5.54 -5.03
CA LYS A 83 13.51 6.80 -5.81
C LYS A 83 12.12 7.29 -6.13
N ASN A 84 11.15 6.38 -6.23
CA ASN A 84 9.79 6.70 -6.61
C ASN A 84 8.84 5.64 -6.05
N PHE A 85 7.57 5.72 -6.41
CA PHE A 85 6.60 4.70 -6.07
C PHE A 85 6.39 3.80 -7.29
N SER A 86 6.50 2.49 -7.09
CA SER A 86 6.45 1.51 -8.17
C SER A 86 5.29 0.55 -8.00
N ILE A 87 4.76 0.08 -9.14
CA ILE A 87 3.75 -0.98 -9.17
C ILE A 87 4.45 -2.25 -9.68
N TYR A 88 4.30 -3.34 -8.95
CA TYR A 88 4.83 -4.63 -9.38
C TYR A 88 3.71 -5.58 -9.74
#